data_01d8d20c3105e3169bdc7ed68a1330a4
#
_entry.id   01d8d20c3105e3169bdc7ed68a1330a4
#
_cell.length_a   1.000
_cell.length_b   1.000
_cell.length_c   1.000
_cell.angle_alpha   90.00
_cell.angle_beta   90.00
_cell.angle_gamma   90.00
#
_symmetry.space_group_name_H-M   'P 1'
#
loop_
_entity.id
_entity.type
_entity.pdbx_description
1 polymer ?
#
loop_
_entity_poly.entity_id
_entity_poly.type
_entity_poly.pdbx_seq_one_letter_code
_entity_poly.pdbx_strand_id
1 'polypeptide(L)'
;RGEFLYENLMIQSNVIHSAYKNGVKKLMFLGSSCIYPKLAPQPLKEEYLLTGLLEPTNEPYAIAKIAGIKMCESYNRQYGQSHDVDYRSVMPTNLYGPGDNYHPENSHVIPALIRRFHEAKVSSAPEVLIWGSGMPMREFLFVDDMAAASVFVMDLEKKIYDSHGNPMESHINVGFGSDVTIAELAHEVANAIGYQGKISFDSTKPDGAPRKWMDSSKLNGLGWAPQVGLSLGLQSAYQAYLTTLSL
;
A
#
# COMPACT_ATOMS: atom_id res chain seq x y z
N ARG A 1 -18.30 10.22 2.61
CA ARG A 1 -18.08 8.76 2.37
C ARG A 1 -18.85 8.26 1.15
N GLY A 2 -20.09 8.72 0.93
CA GLY A 2 -20.89 8.29 -0.22
C GLY A 2 -20.28 8.72 -1.56
N GLU A 3 -19.92 9.97 -1.72
CA GLU A 3 -19.24 10.48 -2.92
C GLU A 3 -17.93 9.76 -3.18
N PHE A 4 -17.11 9.56 -2.15
CA PHE A 4 -15.85 8.84 -2.26
C PHE A 4 -16.02 7.41 -2.80
N LEU A 5 -17.01 6.66 -2.30
CA LEU A 5 -17.33 5.33 -2.81
C LEU A 5 -17.81 5.40 -4.27
N TYR A 6 -18.73 6.31 -4.55
CA TYR A 6 -19.27 6.52 -5.90
C TYR A 6 -18.19 6.85 -6.92
N GLU A 7 -17.35 7.84 -6.63
CA GLU A 7 -16.27 8.28 -7.52
C GLU A 7 -15.28 7.14 -7.80
N ASN A 8 -14.82 6.42 -6.77
CA ASN A 8 -13.91 5.28 -6.97
C ASN A 8 -14.55 4.19 -7.82
N LEU A 9 -15.82 3.84 -7.58
CA LEU A 9 -16.53 2.85 -8.39
C LEU A 9 -16.67 3.31 -9.84
N MET A 10 -17.06 4.56 -10.07
CA MET A 10 -17.23 5.10 -11.43
C MET A 10 -15.92 5.20 -12.20
N ILE A 11 -14.85 5.70 -11.58
CA ILE A 11 -13.53 5.81 -12.22
C ILE A 11 -13.05 4.42 -12.65
N GLN A 12 -12.96 3.47 -11.74
CA GLN A 12 -12.44 2.15 -12.05
C GLN A 12 -13.32 1.37 -13.03
N SER A 13 -14.64 1.45 -12.89
CA SER A 13 -15.57 0.77 -13.80
C SER A 13 -15.46 1.33 -15.22
N ASN A 14 -15.40 2.66 -15.35
CA ASN A 14 -15.23 3.30 -16.65
C ASN A 14 -13.89 2.95 -17.28
N VAL A 15 -12.80 2.98 -16.52
CA VAL A 15 -11.46 2.64 -17.04
C VAL A 15 -11.41 1.17 -17.50
N ILE A 16 -11.83 0.23 -16.66
CA ILE A 16 -11.78 -1.20 -16.97
C ILE A 16 -12.70 -1.54 -18.16
N HIS A 17 -13.94 -1.01 -18.15
CA HIS A 17 -14.87 -1.25 -19.24
C HIS A 17 -14.40 -0.62 -20.56
N SER A 18 -13.92 0.63 -20.53
CA SER A 18 -13.42 1.31 -21.71
C SER A 18 -12.17 0.66 -22.27
N ALA A 19 -11.28 0.15 -21.40
CA ALA A 19 -10.12 -0.63 -21.82
C ALA A 19 -10.55 -1.83 -22.69
N TYR A 20 -11.52 -2.62 -22.21
CA TYR A 20 -12.08 -3.72 -22.99
C TYR A 20 -12.71 -3.25 -24.30
N LYS A 21 -13.58 -2.22 -24.25
CA LYS A 21 -14.27 -1.68 -25.45
C LYS A 21 -13.30 -1.18 -26.53
N ASN A 22 -12.12 -0.72 -26.14
CA ASN A 22 -11.09 -0.23 -27.06
C ASN A 22 -10.00 -1.27 -27.36
N GLY A 23 -10.22 -2.54 -27.04
CA GLY A 23 -9.33 -3.65 -27.39
C GLY A 23 -8.02 -3.69 -26.60
N VAL A 24 -7.94 -3.02 -25.44
CA VAL A 24 -6.78 -3.11 -24.54
C VAL A 24 -6.68 -4.54 -23.99
N LYS A 25 -5.58 -5.21 -24.28
CA LYS A 25 -5.36 -6.61 -23.89
C LYS A 25 -4.87 -6.76 -22.46
N LYS A 26 -3.96 -5.91 -22.01
CA LYS A 26 -3.38 -5.95 -20.67
C LYS A 26 -3.74 -4.71 -19.88
N LEU A 27 -4.16 -4.89 -18.62
CA LEU A 27 -4.45 -3.83 -17.68
C LEU A 27 -3.96 -4.25 -16.29
N MET A 28 -3.31 -3.32 -15.57
CA MET A 28 -2.97 -3.49 -14.16
C MET A 28 -3.92 -2.67 -13.30
N PHE A 29 -4.58 -3.34 -12.37
CA PHE A 29 -5.39 -2.71 -11.34
C PHE A 29 -4.64 -2.67 -10.01
N LEU A 30 -4.45 -1.47 -9.48
CA LEU A 30 -3.85 -1.28 -8.16
C LEU A 30 -4.94 -1.33 -7.09
N GLY A 31 -4.94 -2.42 -6.33
CA GLY A 31 -5.80 -2.59 -5.16
C GLY A 31 -5.24 -1.89 -3.92
N SER A 32 -5.50 -2.47 -2.76
CA SER A 32 -5.01 -1.98 -1.48
C SER A 32 -5.08 -3.10 -0.44
N SER A 33 -4.17 -3.14 0.50
CA SER A 33 -4.22 -4.04 1.66
C SER A 33 -5.45 -3.81 2.58
N CYS A 34 -6.22 -2.73 2.38
CA CYS A 34 -7.47 -2.47 3.10
C CYS A 34 -8.62 -3.41 2.72
N ILE A 35 -8.48 -4.19 1.64
CA ILE A 35 -9.49 -5.15 1.18
C ILE A 35 -9.66 -6.36 2.10
N TYR A 36 -8.67 -6.64 2.93
CA TYR A 36 -8.69 -7.79 3.83
C TYR A 36 -9.52 -7.54 5.07
N PRO A 37 -10.15 -8.60 5.64
CA PRO A 37 -10.91 -8.47 6.86
C PRO A 37 -10.08 -7.89 8.02
N LYS A 38 -10.72 -7.06 8.85
CA LYS A 38 -10.09 -6.41 10.01
C LYS A 38 -9.36 -7.40 10.94
N LEU A 39 -9.94 -8.58 11.14
CA LEU A 39 -9.44 -9.62 12.05
C LEU A 39 -8.84 -10.81 11.31
N ALA A 40 -8.44 -10.64 10.05
CA ALA A 40 -7.76 -11.70 9.31
C ALA A 40 -6.45 -12.09 10.01
N PRO A 41 -6.06 -13.38 9.98
CA PRO A 41 -4.76 -13.82 10.47
C PRO A 41 -3.60 -13.08 9.80
N GLN A 42 -2.47 -12.99 10.48
CA GLN A 42 -1.26 -12.35 9.94
C GLN A 42 -0.18 -13.41 9.70
N PRO A 43 0.55 -13.34 8.58
CA PRO A 43 0.45 -12.35 7.49
C PRO A 43 -0.83 -12.50 6.66
N LEU A 44 -1.27 -11.38 6.04
CA LEU A 44 -2.47 -11.34 5.20
C LEU A 44 -2.24 -12.07 3.88
N LYS A 45 -2.95 -13.16 3.65
CA LYS A 45 -2.89 -13.94 2.42
C LYS A 45 -4.01 -13.55 1.45
N GLU A 46 -3.79 -13.78 0.15
CA GLU A 46 -4.78 -13.48 -0.88
C GLU A 46 -6.11 -14.20 -0.66
N GLU A 47 -6.07 -15.43 -0.18
CA GLU A 47 -7.25 -16.26 0.14
C GLU A 47 -8.16 -15.68 1.25
N TYR A 48 -7.68 -14.67 1.99
CA TYR A 48 -8.49 -14.03 3.03
C TYR A 48 -9.45 -12.97 2.49
N LEU A 49 -9.41 -12.67 1.20
CA LEU A 49 -10.34 -11.74 0.58
C LEU A 49 -11.79 -12.23 0.76
N LEU A 50 -12.66 -11.37 1.30
CA LEU A 50 -14.10 -11.65 1.55
C LEU A 50 -14.38 -12.73 2.61
N THR A 51 -13.45 -13.06 3.48
CA THR A 51 -13.66 -14.06 4.53
C THR A 51 -14.18 -13.49 5.86
N GLY A 52 -14.35 -12.17 5.96
CA GLY A 52 -14.85 -11.53 7.17
C GLY A 52 -15.16 -10.04 7.00
N LEU A 53 -15.49 -9.37 8.10
CA LEU A 53 -15.86 -7.96 8.12
C LEU A 53 -14.65 -7.06 7.88
N LEU A 54 -14.85 -6.03 7.07
CA LEU A 54 -13.85 -4.99 6.78
C LEU A 54 -13.68 -4.03 7.96
N GLU A 55 -12.61 -3.24 7.94
CA GLU A 55 -12.40 -2.14 8.89
C GLU A 55 -13.45 -1.03 8.62
N PRO A 56 -14.36 -0.71 9.57
CA PRO A 56 -15.48 0.20 9.31
C PRO A 56 -15.09 1.61 8.86
N THR A 57 -13.89 2.08 9.27
CA THR A 57 -13.42 3.42 8.88
C THR A 57 -13.00 3.50 7.42
N ASN A 58 -12.55 2.38 6.83
CA ASN A 58 -12.07 2.24 5.46
C ASN A 58 -13.02 1.42 4.56
N GLU A 59 -14.13 0.93 5.08
CA GLU A 59 -15.04 0.04 4.37
C GLU A 59 -15.45 0.55 2.97
N PRO A 60 -15.85 1.84 2.77
CA PRO A 60 -16.20 2.33 1.44
C PRO A 60 -15.06 2.21 0.43
N TYR A 61 -13.83 2.49 0.85
CA TYR A 61 -12.65 2.34 0.02
C TYR A 61 -12.34 0.88 -0.29
N ALA A 62 -12.38 0.02 0.73
CA ALA A 62 -12.14 -1.40 0.57
C ALA A 62 -13.16 -2.05 -0.38
N ILE A 63 -14.45 -1.73 -0.24
CA ILE A 63 -15.51 -2.21 -1.15
C ILE A 63 -15.23 -1.79 -2.59
N ALA A 64 -14.87 -0.52 -2.82
CA ALA A 64 -14.51 -0.06 -4.17
C ALA A 64 -13.35 -0.87 -4.75
N LYS A 65 -12.27 -1.06 -3.99
CA LYS A 65 -11.10 -1.81 -4.45
C LYS A 65 -11.41 -3.30 -4.68
N ILE A 66 -12.22 -3.93 -3.83
CA ILE A 66 -12.71 -5.30 -4.05
C ILE A 66 -13.51 -5.38 -5.35
N ALA A 67 -14.42 -4.44 -5.60
CA ALA A 67 -15.22 -4.41 -6.83
C ALA A 67 -14.32 -4.32 -8.08
N GLY A 68 -13.25 -3.50 -8.06
CA GLY A 68 -12.29 -3.41 -9.16
C GLY A 68 -11.54 -4.71 -9.43
N ILE A 69 -11.07 -5.41 -8.38
CA ILE A 69 -10.45 -6.72 -8.50
C ILE A 69 -11.41 -7.72 -9.14
N LYS A 70 -12.64 -7.81 -8.59
CA LYS A 70 -13.66 -8.74 -9.10
C LYS A 70 -14.12 -8.39 -10.52
N MET A 71 -14.05 -7.14 -10.90
CA MET A 71 -14.28 -6.71 -12.27
C MET A 71 -13.18 -7.20 -13.22
N CYS A 72 -11.91 -7.04 -12.88
CA CYS A 72 -10.79 -7.58 -13.66
C CYS A 72 -10.89 -9.11 -13.82
N GLU A 73 -11.14 -9.84 -12.73
CA GLU A 73 -11.35 -11.29 -12.76
C GLU A 73 -12.53 -11.70 -13.65
N SER A 74 -13.62 -10.95 -13.59
CA SER A 74 -14.82 -11.22 -14.40
C SER A 74 -14.56 -11.01 -15.90
N TYR A 75 -13.83 -9.95 -16.27
CA TYR A 75 -13.42 -9.71 -17.65
C TYR A 75 -12.48 -10.80 -18.16
N ASN A 76 -11.51 -11.23 -17.36
CA ASN A 76 -10.60 -12.33 -17.72
C ASN A 76 -11.36 -13.63 -17.98
N ARG A 77 -12.33 -13.99 -17.11
CA ARG A 77 -13.13 -15.21 -17.29
C ARG A 77 -14.04 -15.14 -18.52
N GLN A 78 -14.62 -13.98 -18.78
CA GLN A 78 -15.58 -13.80 -19.88
C GLN A 78 -14.88 -13.64 -21.23
N TYR A 79 -13.76 -12.94 -21.29
CA TYR A 79 -13.14 -12.49 -22.53
C TYR A 79 -11.68 -12.92 -22.69
N GLY A 80 -11.10 -13.59 -21.70
CA GLY A 80 -9.69 -13.99 -21.74
C GLY A 80 -9.34 -14.87 -22.94
N GLN A 81 -10.18 -15.86 -23.25
CA GLN A 81 -9.94 -16.76 -24.39
C GLN A 81 -10.36 -16.14 -25.73
N SER A 82 -11.53 -15.48 -25.77
CA SER A 82 -12.12 -15.00 -27.04
C SER A 82 -11.53 -13.67 -27.53
N HIS A 83 -11.05 -12.82 -26.60
CA HIS A 83 -10.56 -11.48 -26.88
C HIS A 83 -9.15 -11.23 -26.35
N ASP A 84 -8.48 -12.25 -25.80
CA ASP A 84 -7.14 -12.17 -25.25
C ASP A 84 -7.00 -11.12 -24.13
N VAL A 85 -8.04 -11.02 -23.28
CA VAL A 85 -8.06 -10.10 -22.13
C VAL A 85 -7.21 -10.69 -20.99
N ASP A 86 -6.30 -9.88 -20.45
CA ASP A 86 -5.38 -10.22 -19.37
C ASP A 86 -5.28 -9.04 -18.38
N TYR A 87 -6.30 -8.90 -17.53
CA TYR A 87 -6.40 -7.84 -16.53
C TYR A 87 -5.92 -8.37 -15.17
N ARG A 88 -4.82 -7.81 -14.67
CA ARG A 88 -4.14 -8.27 -13.46
C ARG A 88 -4.35 -7.28 -12.33
N SER A 89 -4.27 -7.78 -11.09
CA SER A 89 -4.45 -6.95 -9.90
C SER A 89 -3.31 -7.21 -8.90
N VAL A 90 -2.75 -6.14 -8.35
CA VAL A 90 -1.74 -6.21 -7.28
C VAL A 90 -2.20 -5.43 -6.06
N MET A 91 -1.87 -5.96 -4.87
CA MET A 91 -2.28 -5.41 -3.56
C MET A 91 -1.06 -4.87 -2.83
N PRO A 92 -0.79 -3.56 -2.91
CA PRO A 92 0.32 -2.98 -2.16
C PRO A 92 0.04 -2.94 -0.67
N THR A 93 1.11 -3.10 0.12
CA THR A 93 1.17 -2.68 1.51
C THR A 93 1.23 -1.16 1.63
N ASN A 94 1.63 -0.58 2.79
CA ASN A 94 1.74 0.86 2.93
C ASN A 94 2.93 1.37 2.10
N LEU A 95 2.65 2.22 1.13
CA LEU A 95 3.66 2.81 0.27
C LEU A 95 4.20 4.10 0.86
N TYR A 96 5.46 4.42 0.55
CA TYR A 96 6.11 5.68 0.88
C TYR A 96 7.22 5.98 -0.13
N GLY A 97 7.62 7.24 -0.24
CA GLY A 97 8.72 7.64 -1.14
C GLY A 97 8.63 9.08 -1.61
N PRO A 98 9.41 9.43 -2.65
CA PRO A 98 9.33 10.73 -3.30
C PRO A 98 7.92 11.03 -3.83
N GLY A 99 7.47 12.29 -3.69
CA GLY A 99 6.16 12.73 -4.17
C GLY A 99 4.98 12.38 -3.25
N ASP A 100 5.25 11.92 -2.02
CA ASP A 100 4.21 11.64 -1.04
C ASP A 100 3.50 12.92 -0.55
N ASN A 101 2.37 12.73 0.14
CA ASN A 101 1.55 13.81 0.67
C ASN A 101 1.99 14.18 2.10
N TYR A 102 2.59 15.35 2.28
CA TYR A 102 3.05 15.87 3.59
C TYR A 102 2.05 16.80 4.28
N HIS A 103 0.76 16.75 3.90
CA HIS A 103 -0.26 17.61 4.50
C HIS A 103 -0.38 17.38 6.02
N PRO A 104 -0.53 18.43 6.86
CA PRO A 104 -0.56 18.31 8.32
C PRO A 104 -1.58 17.33 8.89
N GLU A 105 -2.75 17.23 8.27
CA GLU A 105 -3.90 16.48 8.80
C GLU A 105 -4.25 15.24 7.97
N ASN A 106 -3.85 15.19 6.67
CA ASN A 106 -4.32 14.19 5.72
C ASN A 106 -3.18 13.34 5.13
N SER A 107 -2.02 13.30 5.79
CA SER A 107 -0.88 12.47 5.37
C SER A 107 -0.87 11.11 6.04
N HIS A 108 -0.24 10.13 5.38
CA HIS A 108 0.08 8.85 5.98
C HIS A 108 1.20 8.97 7.02
N VAL A 109 1.43 7.88 7.76
CA VAL A 109 2.33 7.88 8.94
C VAL A 109 3.76 8.31 8.61
N ILE A 110 4.38 7.79 7.54
CA ILE A 110 5.77 8.14 7.18
C ILE A 110 5.89 9.62 6.79
N PRO A 111 5.13 10.17 5.82
CA PRO A 111 5.24 11.60 5.51
C PRO A 111 4.86 12.50 6.69
N ALA A 112 3.90 12.10 7.54
CA ALA A 112 3.59 12.83 8.78
C ALA A 112 4.80 12.89 9.73
N LEU A 113 5.49 11.76 9.95
CA LEU A 113 6.67 11.71 10.79
C LEU A 113 7.83 12.50 10.19
N ILE A 114 8.09 12.36 8.87
CA ILE A 114 9.14 13.14 8.18
C ILE A 114 8.92 14.63 8.42
N ARG A 115 7.73 15.15 8.17
CA ARG A 115 7.42 16.55 8.38
C ARG A 115 7.61 16.97 9.84
N ARG A 116 7.05 16.22 10.80
CA ARG A 116 7.12 16.56 12.23
C ARG A 116 8.54 16.56 12.78
N PHE A 117 9.36 15.57 12.43
CA PHE A 117 10.76 15.52 12.85
C PHE A 117 11.61 16.60 12.15
N HIS A 118 11.30 16.93 10.90
CA HIS A 118 11.96 18.06 10.22
C HIS A 118 11.64 19.38 10.92
N GLU A 119 10.37 19.69 11.17
CA GLU A 119 9.93 20.89 11.88
C GLU A 119 10.56 20.98 13.28
N ALA A 120 10.62 19.87 14.00
CA ALA A 120 11.26 19.78 15.32
C ALA A 120 12.77 20.05 15.24
N LYS A 121 13.45 19.50 14.22
CA LYS A 121 14.88 19.74 14.00
C LYS A 121 15.15 21.22 13.70
N VAL A 122 14.40 21.83 12.80
CA VAL A 122 14.58 23.24 12.41
C VAL A 122 14.31 24.18 13.58
N SER A 123 13.29 23.90 14.38
CA SER A 123 12.95 24.71 15.55
C SER A 123 13.78 24.37 16.82
N SER A 124 14.68 23.38 16.72
CA SER A 124 15.43 22.86 17.88
C SER A 124 14.53 22.39 19.02
N ALA A 125 13.36 21.85 18.70
CA ALA A 125 12.42 21.34 19.69
C ALA A 125 13.04 20.16 20.48
N PRO A 126 12.95 20.15 21.82
CA PRO A 126 13.61 19.12 22.64
C PRO A 126 12.91 17.77 22.56
N GLU A 127 11.67 17.72 22.12
CA GLU A 127 10.84 16.52 22.11
C GLU A 127 9.84 16.51 20.95
N VAL A 128 9.60 15.31 20.39
CA VAL A 128 8.49 15.03 19.48
C VAL A 128 7.55 14.01 20.13
N LEU A 129 6.28 14.41 20.32
CA LEU A 129 5.24 13.56 20.86
C LEU A 129 4.48 12.86 19.76
N ILE A 130 4.42 11.52 19.75
CA ILE A 130 3.71 10.68 18.79
C ILE A 130 2.44 10.13 19.45
N TRP A 131 1.31 10.14 18.75
CA TRP A 131 0.06 9.61 19.26
C TRP A 131 0.05 8.08 19.25
N GLY A 132 -0.54 7.48 20.28
CA GLY A 132 -0.63 6.04 20.51
C GLY A 132 0.52 5.50 21.34
N SER A 133 0.54 4.19 21.54
CA SER A 133 1.57 3.49 22.33
C SER A 133 2.90 3.28 21.58
N GLY A 134 2.90 3.43 20.27
CA GLY A 134 4.03 3.06 19.42
C GLY A 134 4.16 1.56 19.14
N MET A 135 3.32 0.73 19.74
CA MET A 135 3.38 -0.75 19.64
C MET A 135 2.78 -1.34 18.33
N PRO A 136 1.77 -0.72 17.68
CA PRO A 136 1.23 -1.27 16.45
C PRO A 136 2.31 -1.48 15.38
N MET A 137 2.21 -2.60 14.65
CA MET A 137 3.18 -2.99 13.64
C MET A 137 2.65 -2.72 12.23
N ARG A 138 3.50 -2.21 11.36
CA ARG A 138 3.18 -1.91 9.96
C ARG A 138 4.32 -2.31 9.03
N GLU A 139 3.93 -2.80 7.89
CA GLU A 139 4.82 -3.05 6.77
C GLU A 139 4.83 -1.84 5.84
N PHE A 140 6.02 -1.49 5.32
CA PHE A 140 6.23 -0.37 4.41
C PHE A 140 7.02 -0.82 3.19
N LEU A 141 6.60 -0.38 2.02
CA LEU A 141 7.27 -0.66 0.76
C LEU A 141 7.61 0.65 0.03
N PHE A 142 8.82 0.76 -0.45
CA PHE A 142 9.26 1.92 -1.22
C PHE A 142 8.51 1.99 -2.56
N VAL A 143 8.13 3.19 -2.98
CA VAL A 143 7.22 3.38 -4.13
C VAL A 143 7.81 2.84 -5.43
N ASP A 144 9.14 2.95 -5.65
CA ASP A 144 9.78 2.43 -6.86
C ASP A 144 9.80 0.90 -6.88
N ASP A 145 9.91 0.24 -5.71
CA ASP A 145 9.76 -1.21 -5.61
C ASP A 145 8.33 -1.64 -6.00
N MET A 146 7.31 -0.88 -5.58
CA MET A 146 5.93 -1.16 -6.02
C MET A 146 5.77 -0.96 -7.53
N ALA A 147 6.37 0.07 -8.11
CA ALA A 147 6.37 0.27 -9.55
C ALA A 147 7.06 -0.88 -10.28
N ALA A 148 8.24 -1.29 -9.80
CA ALA A 148 8.98 -2.44 -10.35
C ALA A 148 8.19 -3.75 -10.24
N ALA A 149 7.53 -4.01 -9.10
CA ALA A 149 6.66 -5.16 -8.92
C ALA A 149 5.49 -5.15 -9.92
N SER A 150 4.88 -4.00 -10.14
CA SER A 150 3.77 -3.85 -11.09
C SER A 150 4.20 -4.17 -12.51
N VAL A 151 5.35 -3.65 -12.95
CA VAL A 151 5.94 -3.97 -14.27
C VAL A 151 6.28 -5.44 -14.36
N PHE A 152 6.96 -5.99 -13.34
CA PHE A 152 7.30 -7.41 -13.28
C PHE A 152 6.05 -8.30 -13.43
N VAL A 153 4.99 -8.04 -12.66
CA VAL A 153 3.74 -8.80 -12.76
C VAL A 153 3.09 -8.64 -14.14
N MET A 154 3.15 -7.45 -14.76
CA MET A 154 2.62 -7.23 -16.12
C MET A 154 3.41 -7.96 -17.19
N ASP A 155 4.71 -8.15 -17.02
CA ASP A 155 5.59 -8.81 -18.00
C ASP A 155 5.56 -10.35 -17.90
N LEU A 156 5.05 -10.91 -16.78
CA LEU A 156 4.89 -12.36 -16.67
C LEU A 156 4.07 -12.92 -17.84
N GLU A 157 4.49 -14.07 -18.35
CA GLU A 157 3.65 -14.84 -19.25
C GLU A 157 2.31 -15.15 -18.60
N LYS A 158 1.20 -15.00 -19.35
CA LYS A 158 -0.14 -15.25 -18.82
C LYS A 158 -0.27 -16.61 -18.15
N LYS A 159 0.32 -17.65 -18.75
CA LYS A 159 0.32 -19.02 -18.22
C LYS A 159 0.99 -19.10 -16.84
N ILE A 160 2.07 -18.35 -16.62
CA ILE A 160 2.76 -18.29 -15.32
C ILE A 160 1.89 -17.56 -14.30
N TYR A 161 1.36 -16.40 -14.66
CA TYR A 161 0.46 -15.64 -13.79
C TYR A 161 -0.76 -16.47 -13.38
N ASP A 162 -1.44 -17.11 -14.34
CA ASP A 162 -2.64 -17.92 -14.09
C ASP A 162 -2.36 -19.16 -13.23
N SER A 163 -1.12 -19.70 -13.24
CA SER A 163 -0.77 -20.89 -12.46
C SER A 163 -0.62 -20.64 -10.95
N HIS A 164 -0.49 -19.37 -10.53
CA HIS A 164 -0.28 -18.97 -9.15
C HIS A 164 -1.55 -18.49 -8.42
N GLY A 165 -2.71 -18.60 -9.05
CA GLY A 165 -3.99 -18.24 -8.48
C GLY A 165 -5.12 -19.06 -9.09
N ASN A 166 -6.34 -18.75 -8.68
CA ASN A 166 -7.52 -19.27 -9.35
C ASN A 166 -8.28 -18.10 -10.03
N PRO A 167 -9.16 -18.37 -11.01
CA PRO A 167 -9.86 -17.30 -11.73
C PRO A 167 -10.73 -16.37 -10.87
N MET A 168 -10.99 -16.76 -9.61
CA MET A 168 -11.77 -15.97 -8.63
C MET A 168 -10.88 -15.32 -7.56
N GLU A 169 -9.57 -15.55 -7.60
CA GLU A 169 -8.57 -15.08 -6.65
C GLU A 169 -7.23 -14.90 -7.38
N SER A 170 -7.21 -14.00 -8.36
CA SER A 170 -6.05 -13.83 -9.24
C SER A 170 -5.14 -12.67 -8.81
N HIS A 171 -5.51 -11.91 -7.79
CA HIS A 171 -4.67 -10.82 -7.29
C HIS A 171 -3.41 -11.32 -6.57
N ILE A 172 -2.38 -10.47 -6.55
CA ILE A 172 -1.07 -10.76 -5.94
C ILE A 172 -0.74 -9.69 -4.91
N ASN A 173 -0.40 -10.12 -3.71
CA ASN A 173 0.12 -9.25 -2.66
C ASN A 173 1.52 -8.75 -2.98
N VAL A 174 1.76 -7.46 -2.73
CA VAL A 174 3.05 -6.81 -2.91
C VAL A 174 3.44 -6.13 -1.59
N GLY A 175 4.30 -6.79 -0.85
CA GLY A 175 4.84 -6.33 0.42
C GLY A 175 6.36 -6.36 0.45
N PHE A 176 6.93 -5.84 1.52
CA PHE A 176 8.38 -5.87 1.78
C PHE A 176 8.85 -7.20 2.37
N GLY A 177 7.93 -7.92 3.06
CA GLY A 177 8.22 -9.20 3.71
C GLY A 177 8.58 -9.08 5.19
N SER A 178 8.65 -7.88 5.74
CA SER A 178 8.79 -7.63 7.19
C SER A 178 8.07 -6.36 7.60
N ASP A 179 7.72 -6.28 8.88
CA ASP A 179 7.08 -5.13 9.48
C ASP A 179 7.88 -4.57 10.65
N VAL A 180 7.59 -3.33 11.04
CA VAL A 180 8.20 -2.63 12.16
C VAL A 180 7.12 -2.02 13.05
N THR A 181 7.43 -1.83 14.33
CA THR A 181 6.56 -1.05 15.24
C THR A 181 6.57 0.43 14.83
N ILE A 182 5.53 1.17 15.19
CA ILE A 182 5.51 2.62 15.00
C ILE A 182 6.63 3.30 15.79
N ALA A 183 7.03 2.73 16.93
CA ALA A 183 8.16 3.22 17.71
C ALA A 183 9.49 3.05 16.96
N GLU A 184 9.77 1.86 16.41
CA GLU A 184 10.96 1.62 15.58
C GLU A 184 10.96 2.53 14.34
N LEU A 185 9.82 2.64 13.66
CA LEU A 185 9.67 3.56 12.52
C LEU A 185 10.01 5.01 12.90
N ALA A 186 9.52 5.49 14.05
CA ALA A 186 9.81 6.85 14.51
C ALA A 186 11.30 7.08 14.73
N HIS A 187 12.00 6.10 15.29
CA HIS A 187 13.46 6.17 15.46
C HIS A 187 14.20 6.16 14.12
N GLU A 188 13.78 5.30 13.17
CA GLU A 188 14.36 5.26 11.81
C GLU A 188 14.15 6.60 11.08
N VAL A 189 12.96 7.20 11.18
CA VAL A 189 12.69 8.52 10.58
C VAL A 189 13.52 9.61 11.26
N ALA A 190 13.62 9.63 12.59
CA ALA A 190 14.45 10.58 13.32
C ALA A 190 15.93 10.48 12.90
N ASN A 191 16.44 9.26 12.76
CA ASN A 191 17.80 8.99 12.31
C ASN A 191 18.01 9.50 10.87
N ALA A 192 17.11 9.20 9.94
CA ALA A 192 17.18 9.66 8.54
C ALA A 192 17.20 11.20 8.42
N ILE A 193 16.48 11.89 9.30
CA ILE A 193 16.40 13.36 9.35
C ILE A 193 17.61 13.96 10.11
N GLY A 194 18.21 13.20 11.04
CA GLY A 194 19.22 13.68 11.96
C GLY A 194 18.65 14.50 13.12
N TYR A 195 17.44 14.15 13.60
CA TYR A 195 16.85 14.70 14.81
C TYR A 195 17.44 14.03 16.05
N GLN A 196 17.84 14.83 17.05
CA GLN A 196 18.52 14.35 18.26
C GLN A 196 17.73 14.54 19.55
N GLY A 197 16.52 15.10 19.45
CA GLY A 197 15.65 15.30 20.62
C GLY A 197 14.98 14.01 21.07
N LYS A 198 14.23 14.11 22.16
CA LYS A 198 13.49 12.98 22.74
C LYS A 198 12.28 12.61 21.86
N ILE A 199 12.00 11.31 21.74
CA ILE A 199 10.78 10.78 21.16
C ILE A 199 9.92 10.22 22.29
N SER A 200 8.66 10.64 22.35
CA SER A 200 7.71 10.16 23.36
C SER A 200 6.37 9.78 22.71
N PHE A 201 5.60 8.98 23.44
CA PHE A 201 4.34 8.40 22.96
C PHE A 201 3.19 8.78 23.89
N ASP A 202 2.09 9.29 23.32
CA ASP A 202 0.86 9.61 24.04
C ASP A 202 -0.11 8.43 23.97
N SER A 203 0.00 7.51 24.92
CA SER A 203 -0.87 6.33 25.03
C SER A 203 -2.34 6.67 25.40
N THR A 204 -2.68 7.93 25.68
CA THR A 204 -4.08 8.35 25.85
C THR A 204 -4.82 8.43 24.52
N LYS A 205 -4.09 8.48 23.41
CA LYS A 205 -4.65 8.42 22.05
C LYS A 205 -4.79 6.97 21.60
N PRO A 206 -5.86 6.64 20.85
CA PRO A 206 -6.09 5.27 20.42
C PRO A 206 -5.02 4.79 19.46
N ASP A 207 -4.62 3.54 19.60
CA ASP A 207 -3.87 2.82 18.60
C ASP A 207 -4.76 2.42 17.43
N GLY A 208 -4.17 2.30 16.24
CA GLY A 208 -4.80 1.65 15.09
C GLY A 208 -4.83 0.12 15.24
N ALA A 209 -5.14 -0.60 14.15
CA ALA A 209 -5.07 -2.06 14.13
C ALA A 209 -3.71 -2.55 14.66
N PRO A 210 -3.64 -3.61 15.48
CA PRO A 210 -2.40 -4.07 16.12
C PRO A 210 -1.29 -4.40 15.13
N ARG A 211 -1.62 -5.08 14.02
CA ARG A 211 -0.67 -5.46 12.99
C ARG A 211 -1.31 -5.44 11.60
N LYS A 212 -0.51 -5.09 10.58
CA LYS A 212 -0.89 -5.18 9.18
C LYS A 212 0.35 -5.54 8.36
N TRP A 213 0.46 -6.80 8.00
CA TRP A 213 1.58 -7.40 7.29
C TRP A 213 1.07 -8.32 6.17
N MET A 214 1.59 -8.16 4.96
CA MET A 214 1.17 -8.93 3.77
C MET A 214 2.00 -10.19 3.62
N ASP A 215 1.35 -11.29 3.25
CA ASP A 215 2.07 -12.46 2.74
C ASP A 215 2.42 -12.22 1.26
N SER A 216 3.70 -12.04 0.97
CA SER A 216 4.21 -11.84 -0.38
C SER A 216 4.87 -13.09 -0.97
N SER A 217 4.65 -14.26 -0.35
CA SER A 217 5.29 -15.52 -0.77
C SER A 217 4.95 -15.90 -2.21
N LYS A 218 3.74 -15.60 -2.69
CA LYS A 218 3.32 -15.80 -4.08
C LYS A 218 4.21 -15.00 -5.04
N LEU A 219 4.40 -13.71 -4.81
CA LEU A 219 5.23 -12.85 -5.65
C LEU A 219 6.72 -13.23 -5.57
N ASN A 220 7.20 -13.56 -4.36
CA ASN A 220 8.57 -14.03 -4.16
C ASN A 220 8.83 -15.36 -4.90
N GLY A 221 7.86 -16.27 -4.87
CA GLY A 221 7.93 -17.55 -5.61
C GLY A 221 7.97 -17.35 -7.13
N LEU A 222 7.45 -16.24 -7.65
CA LEU A 222 7.55 -15.83 -9.04
C LEU A 222 8.91 -15.23 -9.40
N GLY A 223 9.78 -14.94 -8.42
CA GLY A 223 11.14 -14.44 -8.61
C GLY A 223 11.32 -12.94 -8.39
N TRP A 224 10.34 -12.23 -7.82
CA TRP A 224 10.48 -10.82 -7.48
C TRP A 224 10.67 -10.62 -5.96
N ALA A 225 11.53 -9.66 -5.62
CA ALA A 225 11.72 -9.21 -4.24
C ALA A 225 12.03 -7.70 -4.21
N PRO A 226 11.64 -6.98 -3.13
CA PRO A 226 11.94 -5.57 -2.97
C PRO A 226 13.46 -5.34 -2.86
N GLN A 227 13.92 -4.18 -3.33
CA GLN A 227 15.34 -3.83 -3.36
C GLN A 227 15.71 -2.71 -2.40
N VAL A 228 14.74 -1.89 -1.97
CA VAL A 228 15.00 -0.68 -1.18
C VAL A 228 14.61 -0.92 0.29
N GLY A 229 15.60 -1.08 1.16
CA GLY A 229 15.36 -1.18 2.60
C GLY A 229 14.84 0.13 3.21
N LEU A 230 14.16 0.01 4.37
CA LEU A 230 13.45 1.13 5.02
C LEU A 230 14.36 2.35 5.25
N SER A 231 15.57 2.16 5.79
CA SER A 231 16.49 3.26 6.09
C SER A 231 16.89 4.05 4.84
N LEU A 232 17.24 3.36 3.74
CA LEU A 232 17.59 4.00 2.47
C LEU A 232 16.38 4.72 1.85
N GLY A 233 15.23 4.08 1.87
CA GLY A 233 13.98 4.66 1.36
C GLY A 233 13.57 5.91 2.13
N LEU A 234 13.73 5.93 3.47
CA LEU A 234 13.45 7.09 4.31
C LEU A 234 14.39 8.26 3.99
N GLN A 235 15.68 8.00 3.76
CA GLN A 235 16.63 9.03 3.35
C GLN A 235 16.21 9.64 2.00
N SER A 236 15.86 8.81 1.02
CA SER A 236 15.37 9.26 -0.29
C SER A 236 14.09 10.08 -0.18
N ALA A 237 13.10 9.62 0.59
CA ALA A 237 11.86 10.34 0.84
C ALA A 237 12.10 11.69 1.52
N TYR A 238 13.01 11.76 2.49
CA TYR A 238 13.37 13.00 3.17
C TYR A 238 14.08 13.99 2.23
N GLN A 239 15.00 13.54 1.39
CA GLN A 239 15.64 14.41 0.39
C GLN A 239 14.62 14.99 -0.58
N ALA A 240 13.67 14.17 -1.06
CA ALA A 240 12.57 14.65 -1.89
C ALA A 240 11.69 15.67 -1.17
N TYR A 241 11.39 15.45 0.12
CA TYR A 241 10.65 16.42 0.94
C TYR A 241 11.36 17.76 1.03
N LEU A 242 12.68 17.77 1.25
CA LEU A 242 13.46 19.01 1.31
C LEU A 242 13.37 19.82 0.00
N THR A 243 13.32 19.15 -1.15
CA THR A 243 13.16 19.87 -2.44
C THR A 243 11.79 20.54 -2.56
N THR A 244 10.74 20.00 -1.93
CA THR A 244 9.41 20.64 -1.94
C THR A 244 9.32 21.89 -1.08
N LEU A 245 10.22 22.05 -0.10
CA LEU A 245 10.29 23.25 0.75
C LEU A 245 11.06 24.40 0.11
N SER A 246 11.79 24.12 -0.96
CA SER A 246 12.63 25.09 -1.67
C SER A 246 11.92 25.72 -2.88
N LEU A 247 10.69 25.27 -3.17
CA LEU A 247 9.82 25.76 -4.24
C LEU A 247 8.77 26.71 -3.68
#